data_53191610e74abf0a9de3b3a09c1918e5
#
_entry.id   53191610e74abf0a9de3b3a09c1918e5
#
_cell.length_a   1.000
_cell.length_b   1.000
_cell.length_c   1.000
_cell.angle_alpha   90.00
_cell.angle_beta   90.00
_cell.angle_gamma   90.00
#
_symmetry.space_group_name_H-M   'P 1'
#
loop_
_entity.id
_entity.type
_entity.pdbx_description
1 polymer ?
#
loop_
_entity_poly.entity_id
_entity_poly.type
_entity_poly.pdbx_seq_one_letter_code
_entity_poly.pdbx_strand_id
1 'polypeptide(L)'
;VGILGVWFGCNYGSIATYYGLSKILEKMGLSTLMIDKPGFVGQDRELDKSNHSRIFADTHFHVSRRYRLNEMHMLNHICDSFVIGSDQVWNHGIARNFGNSFLMDFVRDEKKKIAVSASFGHDRDFRPDRERIMASEYFKRFDGISVREESAVGLMKKVFGVDATRVLDPVFAVDKSCLLYTS
;
A
#
# COMPACT_ATOMS: atom_id res chain seq x y z
N VAL A 1 11.73 3.18 -5.76
CA VAL A 1 10.34 2.71 -5.68
C VAL A 1 9.68 3.26 -4.44
N GLY A 2 8.56 3.96 -4.58
CA GLY A 2 7.73 4.42 -3.46
C GLY A 2 6.80 3.30 -2.99
N ILE A 3 6.82 2.95 -1.70
CA ILE A 3 5.95 1.94 -1.09
C ILE A 3 4.88 2.64 -0.26
N LEU A 4 3.62 2.45 -0.63
CA LEU A 4 2.45 3.01 0.05
C LEU A 4 1.65 1.91 0.75
N GLY A 5 1.17 2.19 1.97
CA GLY A 5 0.30 1.26 2.69
C GLY A 5 0.02 1.64 4.14
N VAL A 6 -0.55 0.72 4.91
CA VAL A 6 -1.04 0.94 6.27
C VAL A 6 -0.06 0.47 7.35
N TRP A 7 1.24 0.69 7.16
CA TRP A 7 2.31 0.26 8.06
C TRP A 7 2.43 1.08 9.37
N PHE A 8 1.75 2.18 9.46
CA PHE A 8 1.88 3.21 10.50
C PHE A 8 0.97 3.01 11.73
N GLY A 9 0.28 1.89 11.83
CA GLY A 9 -0.57 1.55 12.97
C GLY A 9 0.19 0.80 14.06
N CYS A 10 -0.52 0.36 15.11
CA CYS A 10 0.06 -0.47 16.18
C CYS A 10 0.05 -1.98 15.86
N ASN A 11 -0.13 -2.35 14.60
CA ASN A 11 -0.22 -3.74 14.16
C ASN A 11 1.17 -4.23 13.71
N TYR A 12 1.78 -5.11 14.50
CA TYR A 12 3.07 -5.72 14.17
C TYR A 12 3.06 -6.51 12.88
N GLY A 13 1.95 -7.19 12.56
CA GLY A 13 1.79 -7.93 11.31
C GLY A 13 1.91 -7.03 10.11
N SER A 14 1.31 -5.84 10.19
CA SER A 14 1.37 -4.85 9.11
C SER A 14 2.82 -4.40 8.84
N ILE A 15 3.55 -3.96 9.86
CA ILE A 15 4.93 -3.49 9.64
C ILE A 15 5.85 -4.61 9.15
N ALA A 16 5.68 -5.85 9.65
CA ALA A 16 6.45 -7.01 9.18
C ALA A 16 6.20 -7.32 7.70
N THR A 17 4.95 -7.21 7.25
CA THR A 17 4.57 -7.36 5.84
C THR A 17 5.28 -6.33 4.95
N TYR A 18 5.27 -5.06 5.35
CA TYR A 18 5.96 -3.99 4.58
C TYR A 18 7.48 -4.13 4.63
N TYR A 19 8.03 -4.64 5.73
CA TYR A 19 9.44 -5.01 5.80
C TYR A 19 9.76 -6.10 4.78
N GLY A 20 8.94 -7.14 4.72
CA GLY A 20 9.07 -8.19 3.71
C GLY A 20 9.04 -7.66 2.29
N LEU A 21 8.07 -6.82 1.99
CA LEU A 21 7.93 -6.20 0.67
C LEU A 21 9.16 -5.36 0.30
N SER A 22 9.65 -4.52 1.22
CA SER A 22 10.87 -3.74 1.01
C SER A 22 12.08 -4.64 0.72
N LYS A 23 12.26 -5.70 1.50
CA LYS A 23 13.39 -6.64 1.31
C LYS A 23 13.31 -7.43 0.00
N ILE A 24 12.12 -7.77 -0.48
CA ILE A 24 11.94 -8.37 -1.80
C ILE A 24 12.40 -7.39 -2.89
N LEU A 25 11.94 -6.15 -2.84
CA LEU A 25 12.30 -5.13 -3.82
C LEU A 25 13.81 -4.80 -3.78
N GLU A 26 14.40 -4.71 -2.60
CA GLU A 26 15.84 -4.51 -2.43
C GLU A 26 16.67 -5.66 -2.99
N LYS A 27 16.24 -6.92 -2.80
CA LYS A 27 16.87 -8.10 -3.43
C LYS A 27 16.79 -8.08 -4.97
N MET A 28 15.81 -7.38 -5.54
CA MET A 28 15.72 -7.14 -6.98
C MET A 28 16.61 -5.98 -7.46
N GLY A 29 17.40 -5.37 -6.57
CA GLY A 29 18.27 -4.25 -6.88
C GLY A 29 17.57 -2.88 -6.91
N LEU A 30 16.38 -2.77 -6.33
CA LEU A 30 15.60 -1.55 -6.30
C LEU A 30 15.82 -0.78 -4.99
N SER A 31 16.01 0.53 -5.08
CA SER A 31 15.99 1.41 -3.91
C SER A 31 14.54 1.67 -3.49
N THR A 32 14.23 1.48 -2.22
CA THR A 32 12.88 1.65 -1.67
C THR A 32 12.76 2.92 -0.84
N LEU A 33 11.60 3.58 -0.93
CA LEU A 33 11.19 4.70 -0.10
C LEU A 33 9.83 4.36 0.51
N MET A 34 9.81 4.16 1.82
CA MET A 34 8.55 3.98 2.54
C MET A 34 7.82 5.33 2.62
N ILE A 35 6.69 5.45 1.96
CA ILE A 35 5.89 6.66 1.99
C ILE A 35 5.22 6.75 3.37
N ASP A 36 5.52 7.82 4.13
CA ASP A 36 4.80 8.10 5.37
C ASP A 36 3.31 8.20 5.06
N LYS A 37 2.47 7.85 6.01
CA LYS A 37 1.02 7.79 5.78
C LYS A 37 0.54 9.06 5.07
N PRO A 38 -0.38 8.94 4.11
CA PRO A 38 -1.07 10.11 3.57
C PRO A 38 -1.83 10.83 4.70
N GLY A 39 -2.04 12.13 4.55
CA GLY A 39 -2.89 12.89 5.46
C GLY A 39 -4.30 12.28 5.52
N PHE A 40 -4.98 12.42 6.65
CA PHE A 40 -6.39 12.10 6.72
C PHE A 40 -7.22 13.16 5.99
N VAL A 41 -8.32 12.73 5.37
CA VAL A 41 -9.31 13.67 4.83
C VAL A 41 -9.81 14.58 5.97
N GLY A 42 -9.56 15.87 5.84
CA GLY A 42 -10.02 16.90 6.80
C GLY A 42 -9.25 17.01 8.12
N GLN A 43 -8.25 16.17 8.39
CA GLN A 43 -7.45 16.23 9.63
C GLN A 43 -6.03 15.71 9.41
N ASP A 44 -5.02 16.51 9.81
CA ASP A 44 -3.65 16.02 10.02
C ASP A 44 -3.53 15.50 11.46
N ARG A 45 -3.75 14.22 11.67
CA ARG A 45 -3.39 13.59 12.93
C ARG A 45 -1.90 13.27 12.93
N GLU A 46 -1.17 13.79 13.90
CA GLU A 46 0.19 13.34 14.13
C GLU A 46 0.18 11.86 14.53
N LEU A 47 1.13 11.10 13.98
CA LEU A 47 1.44 9.78 14.50
C LEU A 47 2.15 9.95 15.83
N ASP A 48 1.74 9.16 16.81
CA ASP A 48 2.47 9.01 18.05
C ASP A 48 3.88 8.49 17.75
N LYS A 49 4.89 9.30 18.07
CA LYS A 49 6.30 8.96 17.87
C LYS A 49 6.75 7.78 18.73
N SER A 50 6.00 7.44 19.77
CA SER A 50 6.22 6.25 20.61
C SER A 50 5.65 4.97 20.01
N ASN A 51 4.96 5.06 18.86
CA ASN A 51 4.39 3.91 18.17
C ASN A 51 5.52 2.97 17.69
N HIS A 52 5.45 1.71 18.10
CA HIS A 52 6.46 0.69 17.74
C HIS A 52 6.68 0.54 16.24
N SER A 53 5.62 0.63 15.42
CA SER A 53 5.75 0.58 13.96
C SER A 53 6.54 1.77 13.43
N ARG A 54 6.40 2.95 14.04
CA ARG A 54 7.17 4.14 13.66
C ARG A 54 8.64 3.99 14.04
N ILE A 55 8.93 3.54 15.25
CA ILE A 55 10.30 3.30 15.72
C ILE A 55 10.98 2.28 14.81
N PHE A 56 10.29 1.18 14.49
CA PHE A 56 10.80 0.17 13.56
C PHE A 56 11.06 0.76 12.17
N ALA A 57 10.11 1.51 11.65
CA ALA A 57 10.22 2.11 10.33
C ALA A 57 11.41 3.09 10.24
N ASP A 58 11.58 3.95 11.23
CA ASP A 58 12.68 4.93 11.26
C ASP A 58 14.07 4.25 11.37
N THR A 59 14.11 2.99 11.88
CA THR A 59 15.36 2.21 12.01
C THR A 59 15.68 1.40 10.75
N HIS A 60 14.64 0.88 10.06
CA HIS A 60 14.81 -0.15 9.03
C HIS A 60 14.48 0.31 7.62
N PHE A 61 13.87 1.49 7.44
CA PHE A 61 13.46 2.00 6.13
C PHE A 61 14.00 3.40 5.87
N HIS A 62 14.12 3.74 4.61
CA HIS A 62 14.12 5.13 4.20
C HIS A 62 12.67 5.61 4.18
N VAL A 63 12.27 6.43 5.16
CA VAL A 63 10.92 6.95 5.29
C VAL A 63 10.85 8.35 4.72
N SER A 64 9.84 8.63 3.90
CA SER A 64 9.62 9.98 3.37
C SER A 64 9.17 10.95 4.47
N ARG A 65 9.26 12.25 4.20
CA ARG A 65 8.44 13.19 4.98
C ARG A 65 6.96 12.84 4.80
N ARG A 66 6.13 13.31 5.74
CA ARG A 66 4.68 13.21 5.57
C ARG A 66 4.21 14.21 4.51
N TYR A 67 3.35 13.72 3.62
CA TYR A 67 2.69 14.50 2.61
C TYR A 67 1.21 14.65 2.94
N ARG A 68 0.64 15.84 2.78
CA ARG A 68 -0.80 16.02 2.73
C ARG A 68 -1.35 15.38 1.45
N LEU A 69 -2.65 15.06 1.42
CA LEU A 69 -3.26 14.44 0.23
C LEU A 69 -3.01 15.24 -1.05
N ASN A 70 -3.13 16.56 -0.98
CA ASN A 70 -2.88 17.45 -2.11
C ASN A 70 -1.40 17.62 -2.48
N GLU A 71 -0.48 17.16 -1.65
CA GLU A 71 0.98 17.19 -1.89
C GLU A 71 1.52 15.86 -2.42
N MET A 72 0.73 14.76 -2.38
CA MET A 72 1.19 13.42 -2.76
C MET A 72 1.76 13.38 -4.20
N HIS A 73 1.26 14.22 -5.09
CA HIS A 73 1.75 14.32 -6.46
C HIS A 73 3.25 14.68 -6.55
N MET A 74 3.83 15.31 -5.53
CA MET A 74 5.25 15.66 -5.48
C MET A 74 6.15 14.40 -5.44
N LEU A 75 5.63 13.27 -4.96
CA LEU A 75 6.35 11.99 -4.95
C LEU A 75 6.75 11.51 -6.35
N ASN A 76 6.05 11.96 -7.41
CA ASN A 76 6.43 11.65 -8.79
C ASN A 76 7.79 12.22 -9.21
N HIS A 77 8.32 13.21 -8.51
CA HIS A 77 9.67 13.75 -8.75
C HIS A 77 10.77 12.96 -8.02
N ILE A 78 10.38 12.11 -7.06
CA ILE A 78 11.29 11.37 -6.19
C ILE A 78 11.32 9.89 -6.55
N CYS A 79 10.15 9.34 -6.92
CA CYS A 79 9.99 7.92 -7.21
C CYS A 79 9.74 7.69 -8.70
N ASP A 80 10.40 6.67 -9.26
CA ASP A 80 10.22 6.25 -10.67
C ASP A 80 9.05 5.28 -10.82
N SER A 81 8.70 4.57 -9.74
CA SER A 81 7.59 3.63 -9.68
C SER A 81 6.98 3.58 -8.28
N PHE A 82 5.77 3.05 -8.20
CA PHE A 82 5.03 2.97 -6.94
C PHE A 82 4.47 1.57 -6.75
N VAL A 83 4.55 1.10 -5.50
CA VAL A 83 3.98 -0.17 -5.07
C VAL A 83 3.02 0.09 -3.92
N ILE A 84 1.85 -0.53 -3.96
CA ILE A 84 0.89 -0.54 -2.86
C ILE A 84 0.63 -1.98 -2.39
N GLY A 85 0.36 -2.12 -1.13
CA GLY A 85 0.11 -3.40 -0.48
C GLY A 85 1.27 -3.74 0.42
N SER A 86 1.29 -4.84 1.09
CA SER A 86 0.21 -5.78 1.33
C SER A 86 -0.68 -5.25 2.45
N ASP A 87 -1.72 -5.92 2.82
CA ASP A 87 -2.69 -5.52 3.83
C ASP A 87 -3.99 -4.94 3.23
N GLN A 88 -4.92 -4.54 4.07
CA GLN A 88 -6.28 -4.13 3.71
C GLN A 88 -6.34 -2.70 3.14
N VAL A 89 -5.44 -2.41 2.20
CA VAL A 89 -5.34 -1.07 1.57
C VAL A 89 -6.58 -0.71 0.76
N TRP A 90 -7.37 -1.71 0.34
CA TRP A 90 -8.61 -1.49 -0.41
C TRP A 90 -9.87 -1.75 0.41
N ASN A 91 -9.73 -2.02 1.70
CA ASN A 91 -10.87 -2.02 2.62
C ASN A 91 -11.46 -0.60 2.70
N HIS A 92 -12.71 -0.45 2.26
CA HIS A 92 -13.35 0.87 2.19
C HIS A 92 -13.41 1.57 3.55
N GLY A 93 -13.62 0.82 4.63
CA GLY A 93 -13.65 1.37 5.99
C GLY A 93 -12.33 2.04 6.41
N ILE A 94 -11.20 1.57 5.87
CA ILE A 94 -9.87 2.12 6.11
C ILE A 94 -9.53 3.16 5.04
N ALA A 95 -9.62 2.79 3.77
CA ALA A 95 -9.15 3.56 2.63
C ALA A 95 -9.82 4.94 2.52
N ARG A 96 -11.13 5.03 2.80
CA ARG A 96 -11.89 6.29 2.73
C ARG A 96 -11.29 7.43 3.55
N ASN A 97 -10.54 7.11 4.61
CA ASN A 97 -9.91 8.12 5.46
C ASN A 97 -8.71 8.80 4.79
N PHE A 98 -8.21 8.23 3.69
CA PHE A 98 -7.02 8.67 2.96
C PHE A 98 -7.34 9.12 1.53
N GLY A 99 -8.58 9.51 1.26
CA GLY A 99 -9.05 9.87 -0.08
C GLY A 99 -8.87 8.71 -1.06
N ASN A 100 -8.34 9.01 -2.25
CA ASN A 100 -8.06 8.01 -3.28
C ASN A 100 -6.57 7.60 -3.33
N SER A 101 -5.75 8.01 -2.34
CA SER A 101 -4.32 7.76 -2.37
C SER A 101 -3.98 6.26 -2.47
N PHE A 102 -4.79 5.38 -1.87
CA PHE A 102 -4.63 3.92 -1.98
C PHE A 102 -5.11 3.34 -3.32
N LEU A 103 -5.70 4.17 -4.18
CA LEU A 103 -5.93 3.89 -5.60
C LEU A 103 -4.85 4.53 -6.48
N MET A 104 -3.80 5.09 -5.88
CA MET A 104 -2.69 5.77 -6.55
C MET A 104 -3.15 6.91 -7.49
N ASP A 105 -4.18 7.66 -7.10
CA ASP A 105 -4.74 8.79 -7.85
C ASP A 105 -3.70 9.88 -8.14
N PHE A 106 -2.74 10.08 -7.25
CA PHE A 106 -1.66 11.05 -7.34
C PHE A 106 -0.52 10.65 -8.29
N VAL A 107 -0.45 9.37 -8.69
CA VAL A 107 0.63 8.85 -9.52
C VAL A 107 0.34 9.15 -10.99
N ARG A 108 1.32 9.74 -11.69
CA ARG A 108 1.23 10.05 -13.12
C ARG A 108 1.14 8.78 -13.97
N ASP A 109 0.55 8.88 -15.17
CA ASP A 109 0.29 7.71 -16.02
C ASP A 109 1.57 7.04 -16.53
N GLU A 110 2.63 7.81 -16.78
CA GLU A 110 3.92 7.30 -17.22
C GLU A 110 4.71 6.53 -16.13
N LYS A 111 4.29 6.63 -14.87
CA LYS A 111 4.94 5.93 -13.76
C LYS A 111 4.30 4.56 -13.52
N LYS A 112 5.13 3.56 -13.26
CA LYS A 112 4.67 2.20 -12.93
C LYS A 112 3.92 2.17 -11.61
N LYS A 113 2.76 1.50 -11.60
CA LYS A 113 1.85 1.30 -10.47
C LYS A 113 1.59 -0.18 -10.29
N ILE A 114 2.01 -0.75 -9.18
CA ILE A 114 1.89 -2.19 -8.92
C ILE A 114 1.22 -2.40 -7.57
N ALA A 115 0.25 -3.30 -7.50
CA ALA A 115 -0.31 -3.77 -6.24
C ALA A 115 0.24 -5.16 -5.91
N VAL A 116 0.81 -5.30 -4.71
CA VAL A 116 1.39 -6.55 -4.25
C VAL A 116 0.61 -7.07 -3.06
N SER A 117 -0.07 -8.21 -3.24
CA SER A 117 -0.82 -8.88 -2.18
C SER A 117 -1.81 -7.96 -1.46
N ALA A 118 -2.43 -7.03 -2.20
CA ALA A 118 -3.42 -6.11 -1.66
C ALA A 118 -4.70 -6.85 -1.21
N SER A 119 -5.43 -6.28 -0.25
CA SER A 119 -6.62 -6.89 0.30
C SER A 119 -7.77 -5.90 0.43
N PHE A 120 -8.99 -6.40 0.21
CA PHE A 120 -10.22 -5.70 0.55
C PHE A 120 -10.66 -5.96 1.99
N GLY A 121 -10.10 -7.00 2.64
CA GLY A 121 -10.51 -7.44 3.96
C GLY A 121 -11.88 -8.13 4.01
N HIS A 122 -12.57 -8.21 2.88
CA HIS A 122 -13.91 -8.77 2.72
C HIS A 122 -14.05 -9.45 1.36
N ASP A 123 -15.09 -10.27 1.21
CA ASP A 123 -15.49 -10.95 -0.03
C ASP A 123 -16.33 -10.06 -0.97
N ARG A 124 -16.63 -8.83 -0.55
CA ARG A 124 -17.42 -7.84 -1.31
C ARG A 124 -16.87 -6.43 -1.13
N ASP A 125 -17.16 -5.57 -2.09
CA ASP A 125 -16.84 -4.15 -2.03
C ASP A 125 -17.99 -3.36 -1.38
N PHE A 126 -17.64 -2.52 -0.40
CA PHE A 126 -18.59 -1.68 0.33
C PHE A 126 -18.62 -0.22 -0.15
N ARG A 127 -17.95 0.09 -1.26
CA ARG A 127 -18.01 1.43 -1.84
C ARG A 127 -19.39 1.72 -2.38
N PRO A 128 -19.89 2.97 -2.23
CA PRO A 128 -21.03 3.45 -3.00
C PRO A 128 -20.77 3.34 -4.51
N ASP A 129 -21.81 3.19 -5.32
CA ASP A 129 -21.68 2.98 -6.77
C ASP A 129 -20.83 4.03 -7.47
N ARG A 130 -20.99 5.31 -7.10
CA ARG A 130 -20.17 6.41 -7.66
C ARG A 130 -18.68 6.22 -7.39
N GLU A 131 -18.33 5.85 -6.17
CA GLU A 131 -16.92 5.61 -5.77
C GLU A 131 -16.39 4.33 -6.41
N ARG A 132 -17.24 3.32 -6.62
CA ARG A 132 -16.88 2.07 -7.30
C ARG A 132 -16.54 2.30 -8.77
N ILE A 133 -17.34 3.10 -9.47
CA ILE A 133 -17.06 3.49 -10.86
C ILE A 133 -15.72 4.21 -10.95
N MET A 134 -15.48 5.17 -10.07
CA MET A 134 -14.23 5.91 -10.01
C MET A 134 -13.05 4.97 -9.68
N ALA A 135 -13.21 4.07 -8.71
CA ALA A 135 -12.16 3.10 -8.36
C ALA A 135 -11.83 2.17 -9.54
N SER A 136 -12.83 1.78 -10.35
CA SER A 136 -12.61 0.98 -11.57
C SER A 136 -11.67 1.68 -12.54
N GLU A 137 -11.82 2.98 -12.73
CA GLU A 137 -10.93 3.74 -13.62
C GLU A 137 -9.49 3.82 -13.06
N TYR A 138 -9.32 3.96 -11.75
CA TYR A 138 -8.01 3.93 -11.13
C TYR A 138 -7.36 2.54 -11.21
N PHE A 139 -8.10 1.46 -10.99
CA PHE A 139 -7.56 0.11 -11.08
C PHE A 139 -7.04 -0.24 -12.48
N LYS A 140 -7.67 0.26 -13.54
CA LYS A 140 -7.20 0.10 -14.93
C LYS A 140 -5.85 0.74 -15.20
N ARG A 141 -5.41 1.67 -14.36
CA ARG A 141 -4.10 2.36 -14.48
C ARG A 141 -2.95 1.56 -13.89
N PHE A 142 -3.23 0.46 -13.18
CA PHE A 142 -2.18 -0.39 -12.61
C PHE A 142 -1.55 -1.25 -13.68
N ASP A 143 -0.21 -1.33 -13.67
CA ASP A 143 0.58 -2.21 -14.56
C ASP A 143 0.53 -3.67 -14.12
N GLY A 144 0.22 -3.94 -12.86
CA GLY A 144 0.05 -5.27 -12.32
C GLY A 144 -0.67 -5.24 -10.98
N ILE A 145 -1.57 -6.19 -10.79
CA ILE A 145 -2.34 -6.33 -9.56
C ILE A 145 -2.23 -7.75 -9.03
N SER A 146 -1.73 -7.87 -7.82
CA SER A 146 -1.88 -9.10 -7.05
C SER A 146 -2.62 -8.85 -5.74
N VAL A 147 -3.39 -9.84 -5.34
CA VAL A 147 -4.25 -9.81 -4.15
C VAL A 147 -3.97 -10.99 -3.24
N ARG A 148 -4.32 -10.88 -1.97
CA ARG A 148 -4.04 -11.90 -0.97
C ARG A 148 -5.10 -13.00 -0.92
N GLU A 149 -6.36 -12.63 -1.13
CA GLU A 149 -7.50 -13.54 -1.03
C GLU A 149 -8.05 -13.95 -2.40
N GLU A 150 -8.50 -15.22 -2.51
CA GLU A 150 -9.16 -15.73 -3.72
C GLU A 150 -10.45 -14.95 -4.02
N SER A 151 -11.21 -14.58 -2.99
CA SER A 151 -12.40 -13.73 -3.13
C SER A 151 -12.10 -12.39 -3.80
N ALA A 152 -10.92 -11.80 -3.53
CA ALA A 152 -10.52 -10.55 -4.13
C ALA A 152 -10.21 -10.67 -5.64
N VAL A 153 -9.72 -11.82 -6.12
CA VAL A 153 -9.55 -12.09 -7.56
C VAL A 153 -10.90 -12.00 -8.27
N GLY A 154 -11.90 -12.70 -7.71
CA GLY A 154 -13.27 -12.66 -8.25
C GLY A 154 -13.89 -11.26 -8.20
N LEU A 155 -13.63 -10.53 -7.12
CA LEU A 155 -14.11 -9.17 -6.93
C LEU A 155 -13.48 -8.20 -7.93
N MET A 156 -12.18 -8.25 -8.14
CA MET A 156 -11.47 -7.43 -9.13
C MET A 156 -12.05 -7.64 -10.53
N LYS A 157 -12.27 -8.89 -10.94
CA LYS A 157 -12.82 -9.20 -12.26
C LYS A 157 -14.28 -8.78 -12.41
N LYS A 158 -15.13 -9.16 -11.45
CA LYS A 158 -16.60 -8.99 -11.56
C LYS A 158 -17.06 -7.55 -11.33
N VAL A 159 -16.41 -6.84 -10.40
CA VAL A 159 -16.82 -5.51 -9.95
C VAL A 159 -16.06 -4.40 -10.67
N PHE A 160 -14.74 -4.57 -10.83
CA PHE A 160 -13.86 -3.54 -11.37
C PHE A 160 -13.42 -3.80 -12.81
N GLY A 161 -13.69 -4.99 -13.37
CA GLY A 161 -13.33 -5.34 -14.74
C GLY A 161 -11.83 -5.48 -14.98
N VAL A 162 -11.05 -5.76 -13.93
CA VAL A 162 -9.58 -5.84 -13.97
C VAL A 162 -9.13 -7.23 -13.52
N ASP A 163 -8.12 -7.78 -14.20
CA ASP A 163 -7.52 -9.04 -13.82
C ASP A 163 -6.55 -8.88 -12.65
N ALA A 164 -6.56 -9.83 -11.74
CA ALA A 164 -5.65 -9.88 -10.60
C ALA A 164 -5.17 -11.31 -10.36
N THR A 165 -3.94 -11.45 -9.85
CA THR A 165 -3.35 -12.74 -9.50
C THR A 165 -3.30 -12.89 -7.97
N ARG A 166 -3.67 -14.06 -7.45
CA ARG A 166 -3.50 -14.34 -6.03
C ARG A 166 -2.03 -14.66 -5.72
N VAL A 167 -1.50 -14.02 -4.67
CA VAL A 167 -0.16 -14.29 -4.15
C VAL A 167 -0.19 -14.32 -2.62
N LEU A 168 0.84 -14.94 -2.03
CA LEU A 168 1.01 -14.93 -0.57
C LEU A 168 1.44 -13.55 -0.08
N ASP A 169 1.23 -13.30 1.21
CA ASP A 169 1.71 -12.09 1.86
C ASP A 169 3.25 -12.03 1.78
N PRO A 170 3.85 -10.87 1.48
CA PRO A 170 5.30 -10.70 1.38
C PRO A 170 6.09 -11.15 2.62
N VAL A 171 5.49 -11.18 3.79
CA VAL A 171 6.14 -11.68 5.01
C VAL A 171 6.65 -13.12 4.86
N PHE A 172 5.98 -13.95 4.07
CA PHE A 172 6.38 -15.34 3.83
C PHE A 172 7.62 -15.48 2.92
N ALA A 173 7.99 -14.42 2.21
CA ALA A 173 9.16 -14.42 1.34
C ALA A 173 10.43 -13.87 2.03
N VAL A 174 10.31 -13.43 3.29
CA VAL A 174 11.43 -12.95 4.08
C VAL A 174 12.13 -14.12 4.75
N ASP A 175 13.46 -14.12 4.72
CA ASP A 175 14.25 -15.09 5.45
C ASP A 175 13.96 -14.98 6.96
N LYS A 176 13.78 -16.14 7.61
CA LYS A 176 13.51 -16.23 9.05
C LYS A 176 14.55 -15.46 9.88
N SER A 177 15.80 -15.44 9.48
CA SER A 177 16.87 -14.70 10.14
C SER A 177 16.60 -13.18 10.15
N CYS A 178 15.96 -12.65 9.11
CA CYS A 178 15.62 -11.22 9.04
C CYS A 178 14.51 -10.82 10.04
N LEU A 179 13.66 -11.77 10.47
CA LEU A 179 12.57 -11.53 11.41
C LEU A 179 12.99 -11.73 12.87
N LEU A 180 14.06 -12.48 13.13
CA LEU A 180 14.54 -12.81 14.48
C LEU A 180 15.46 -11.73 15.07
N TYR A 181 15.99 -10.82 14.28
CA TYR A 181 16.86 -9.72 14.74
C TYR A 181 16.11 -8.48 15.23
N THR A 182 14.81 -8.58 15.44
CA THR A 182 13.96 -7.47 15.94
C THR A 182 13.67 -7.56 17.43
N SER A 183 14.41 -8.36 18.18
CA SER A 183 14.32 -8.44 19.65
C SER A 183 15.47 -7.72 20.34
#